data_60e77accbd8b3b563078050176ac4c39
#
_entry.id   60e77accbd8b3b563078050176ac4c39
#
_cell.length_a   1.000
_cell.length_b   1.000
_cell.length_c   1.000
_cell.angle_alpha   90.00
_cell.angle_beta   90.00
_cell.angle_gamma   90.00
#
_symmetry.space_group_name_H-M   'P 1'
#
loop_
_entity.id
_entity.type
_entity.pdbx_description
1 polymer ?
#
loop_
_entity_poly.entity_id
_entity_poly.type
_entity_poly.pdbx_seq_one_letter_code
_entity_poly.pdbx_strand_id
1 'polypeptide(L)'
;MRALLTALFFAKTSTSSEWKAVAAAVKTLVEEATFEATSEGLSFRAMDPSHVALVDLAWPLVAFEKYECDKPFKFSLRVEDLVKLVGRSDTKDSIEITSTEEDAIMMKFMNGYKREFTIHLIESTGGTAPLPKLEFDTKATLTKSIFEKVLSDIAVVSDQVTIFASKDKLSFSGKSDMGQASIQLEKNDADVLDLQVGAESKATYSIDYLIGITKAVGGVSDTLLAEFSTKKPIRLEFKLNDQGARAHYFLAPRVSD
;
A
#
# COMPACT_ATOMS: atom_id res chain seq x y z
N MET A 1 28.53 -0.79 -33.89
CA MET A 1 28.17 -1.94 -33.10
C MET A 1 27.84 -1.41 -31.67
N ARG A 2 26.57 -1.11 -31.38
CA ARG A 2 26.16 -0.72 -30.00
C ARG A 2 26.32 -1.98 -29.15
N ALA A 3 27.23 -1.95 -28.18
CA ALA A 3 27.22 -2.95 -27.12
C ALA A 3 25.80 -3.01 -26.55
N LEU A 4 25.20 -4.18 -26.54
CA LEU A 4 24.00 -4.44 -25.75
C LEU A 4 24.42 -4.27 -24.28
N LEU A 5 24.21 -3.07 -23.74
CA LEU A 5 24.27 -2.85 -22.30
C LEU A 5 23.24 -3.80 -21.69
N THR A 6 23.72 -4.82 -21.00
CA THR A 6 22.89 -5.76 -20.28
C THR A 6 22.15 -4.96 -19.20
N ALA A 7 20.84 -4.96 -19.23
CA ALA A 7 20.05 -4.27 -18.20
C ALA A 7 20.37 -4.89 -16.83
N LEU A 8 20.63 -4.05 -15.83
CA LEU A 8 20.78 -4.48 -14.44
C LEU A 8 19.44 -4.95 -13.89
N PHE A 9 18.38 -4.30 -14.34
CA PHE A 9 17.01 -4.57 -13.93
C PHE A 9 16.05 -4.20 -15.07
N PHE A 10 15.06 -5.04 -15.30
CA PHE A 10 13.95 -4.79 -16.22
C PHE A 10 12.65 -5.31 -15.64
N ALA A 11 11.59 -4.51 -15.68
CA ALA A 11 10.24 -4.93 -15.33
C ALA A 11 9.22 -4.29 -16.27
N LYS A 12 8.21 -5.06 -16.68
CA LYS A 12 7.11 -4.60 -17.53
C LYS A 12 5.77 -4.97 -16.94
N THR A 13 4.89 -3.99 -16.79
CA THR A 13 3.47 -4.19 -16.45
C THR A 13 2.60 -3.92 -17.66
N SER A 14 1.50 -4.65 -17.80
CA SER A 14 0.55 -4.49 -18.90
C SER A 14 -0.30 -3.20 -18.77
N THR A 15 -0.43 -2.67 -17.56
CA THR A 15 -1.17 -1.44 -17.27
C THR A 15 -0.39 -0.53 -16.33
N SER A 16 -0.75 0.75 -16.31
CA SER A 16 -0.15 1.72 -15.39
C SER A 16 -0.82 1.76 -14.01
N SER A 17 -1.96 1.09 -13.85
CA SER A 17 -2.79 1.20 -12.63
C SER A 17 -2.04 0.78 -11.38
N GLU A 18 -1.26 -0.31 -11.48
CA GLU A 18 -0.47 -0.82 -10.36
C GLU A 18 0.62 0.17 -9.93
N TRP A 19 1.35 0.74 -10.89
CA TRP A 19 2.36 1.76 -10.59
C TRP A 19 1.78 3.04 -9.99
N LYS A 20 0.58 3.44 -10.45
CA LYS A 20 -0.15 4.57 -9.83
C LYS A 20 -0.53 4.26 -8.39
N ALA A 21 -1.04 3.05 -8.13
CA ALA A 21 -1.39 2.62 -6.78
C ALA A 21 -0.15 2.54 -5.88
N VAL A 22 0.95 1.95 -6.37
CA VAL A 22 2.22 1.88 -5.64
C VAL A 22 2.75 3.27 -5.31
N ALA A 23 2.82 4.17 -6.30
CA ALA A 23 3.31 5.53 -6.10
C ALA A 23 2.44 6.31 -5.09
N ALA A 24 1.11 6.19 -5.19
CA ALA A 24 0.19 6.81 -4.25
C ALA A 24 0.34 6.22 -2.84
N ALA A 25 0.46 4.90 -2.74
CA ALA A 25 0.65 4.18 -1.49
C ALA A 25 1.92 4.64 -0.74
N VAL A 26 3.04 4.69 -1.46
CA VAL A 26 4.33 5.12 -0.91
C VAL A 26 4.28 6.59 -0.47
N LYS A 27 3.65 7.46 -1.27
CA LYS A 27 3.50 8.89 -0.98
C LYS A 27 2.77 9.17 0.33
N THR A 28 1.90 8.28 0.79
CA THR A 28 1.17 8.50 2.07
C THR A 28 2.07 8.50 3.29
N LEU A 29 3.26 7.87 3.21
CA LEU A 29 4.12 7.65 4.36
C LEU A 29 5.50 8.26 4.24
N VAL A 30 6.08 8.37 3.03
CA VAL A 30 7.47 8.80 2.86
C VAL A 30 7.66 9.70 1.64
N GLU A 31 8.73 10.52 1.68
CA GLU A 31 9.12 11.41 0.59
C GLU A 31 10.17 10.78 -0.34
N GLU A 32 10.94 9.83 0.17
CA GLU A 32 11.95 9.08 -0.57
C GLU A 32 11.67 7.58 -0.48
N ALA A 33 11.87 6.86 -1.58
CA ALA A 33 11.59 5.43 -1.66
C ALA A 33 12.78 4.68 -2.22
N THR A 34 13.22 3.64 -1.50
CA THR A 34 14.20 2.67 -1.96
C THR A 34 13.49 1.37 -2.31
N PHE A 35 13.43 1.07 -3.60
CA PHE A 35 12.95 -0.21 -4.09
C PHE A 35 14.08 -1.22 -4.16
N GLU A 36 13.77 -2.47 -3.91
CA GLU A 36 14.70 -3.60 -4.03
C GLU A 36 14.17 -4.58 -5.08
N ALA A 37 14.91 -4.74 -6.16
CA ALA A 37 14.67 -5.72 -7.20
C ALA A 37 15.57 -6.93 -6.95
N THR A 38 14.99 -8.13 -7.01
CA THR A 38 15.68 -9.42 -6.86
C THR A 38 15.14 -10.40 -7.90
N SER A 39 15.70 -11.61 -7.97
CA SER A 39 15.14 -12.68 -8.82
C SER A 39 13.70 -13.07 -8.45
N GLU A 40 13.25 -12.76 -7.23
CA GLU A 40 11.90 -13.07 -6.74
C GLU A 40 10.85 -12.01 -7.14
N GLY A 41 11.30 -10.79 -7.45
CA GLY A 41 10.44 -9.67 -7.82
C GLY A 41 10.90 -8.33 -7.25
N LEU A 42 10.00 -7.37 -7.23
CA LEU A 42 10.20 -6.02 -6.72
C LEU A 42 9.56 -5.88 -5.34
N SER A 43 10.28 -5.29 -4.42
CA SER A 43 9.78 -4.99 -3.07
C SER A 43 10.12 -3.57 -2.65
N PHE A 44 9.33 -3.06 -1.70
CA PHE A 44 9.57 -1.79 -1.03
C PHE A 44 9.06 -1.89 0.40
N ARG A 45 9.81 -1.36 1.34
CA ARG A 45 9.38 -1.25 2.73
C ARG A 45 9.91 0.01 3.35
N ALA A 46 9.01 0.78 3.96
CA ALA A 46 9.39 1.97 4.71
C ALA A 46 8.43 2.23 5.87
N MET A 47 8.93 2.97 6.85
CA MET A 47 8.16 3.48 7.98
C MET A 47 8.05 4.99 7.85
N ASP A 48 6.93 5.55 8.27
CA ASP A 48 6.75 7.00 8.28
C ASP A 48 7.71 7.68 9.28
N PRO A 49 8.01 8.98 9.14
CA PRO A 49 8.94 9.68 10.03
C PRO A 49 8.54 9.67 11.51
N SER A 50 7.25 9.52 11.81
CA SER A 50 6.73 9.44 13.18
C SER A 50 6.83 8.03 13.78
N HIS A 51 7.23 7.04 13.00
CA HIS A 51 7.37 5.63 13.39
C HIS A 51 6.06 4.98 13.87
N VAL A 52 4.92 5.46 13.35
CA VAL A 52 3.59 4.92 13.69
C VAL A 52 2.95 4.11 12.56
N ALA A 53 3.40 4.31 11.32
CA ALA A 53 2.89 3.60 10.16
C ALA A 53 4.03 2.98 9.34
N LEU A 54 3.79 1.78 8.80
CA LEU A 54 4.72 1.08 7.92
C LEU A 54 3.97 0.59 6.69
N VAL A 55 4.58 0.76 5.53
CA VAL A 55 4.13 0.13 4.28
C VAL A 55 5.12 -0.94 3.84
N ASP A 56 4.62 -2.10 3.45
CA ASP A 56 5.37 -3.22 2.90
C ASP A 56 4.73 -3.65 1.58
N LEU A 57 5.43 -3.42 0.47
CA LEU A 57 5.02 -3.81 -0.86
C LEU A 57 5.75 -5.07 -1.28
N ALA A 58 5.02 -6.09 -1.67
CA ALA A 58 5.53 -7.29 -2.30
C ALA A 58 4.94 -7.42 -3.71
N TRP A 59 5.83 -7.43 -4.70
CA TRP A 59 5.45 -7.50 -6.11
C TRP A 59 6.25 -8.63 -6.77
N PRO A 60 5.73 -9.87 -6.69
CA PRO A 60 6.45 -11.05 -7.17
C PRO A 60 6.66 -11.03 -8.68
N LEU A 61 7.71 -11.68 -9.15
CA LEU A 61 8.08 -11.69 -10.58
C LEU A 61 6.93 -12.12 -11.51
N VAL A 62 6.08 -13.04 -11.06
CA VAL A 62 4.91 -13.54 -11.82
C VAL A 62 3.83 -12.48 -12.03
N ALA A 63 3.87 -11.38 -11.27
CA ALA A 63 2.94 -10.27 -11.41
C ALA A 63 3.32 -9.30 -12.55
N PHE A 64 4.49 -9.45 -13.15
CA PHE A 64 4.94 -8.69 -14.29
C PHE A 64 4.71 -9.45 -15.59
N GLU A 65 4.43 -8.73 -16.67
CA GLU A 65 4.40 -9.31 -18.02
C GLU A 65 5.78 -9.83 -18.43
N LYS A 66 6.83 -9.10 -18.01
CA LYS A 66 8.22 -9.49 -18.17
C LYS A 66 9.03 -8.91 -17.01
N TYR A 67 9.92 -9.74 -16.46
CA TYR A 67 10.79 -9.36 -15.35
C TYR A 67 12.17 -10.00 -15.52
N GLU A 68 13.23 -9.21 -15.37
CA GLU A 68 14.62 -9.66 -15.47
C GLU A 68 15.43 -8.94 -14.38
N CYS A 69 16.07 -9.70 -13.50
CA CYS A 69 16.97 -9.17 -12.47
C CYS A 69 17.95 -10.29 -12.07
N ASP A 70 19.14 -10.29 -12.69
CA ASP A 70 20.15 -11.34 -12.45
C ASP A 70 20.86 -11.17 -11.12
N LYS A 71 20.97 -9.94 -10.64
CA LYS A 71 21.61 -9.59 -9.37
C LYS A 71 20.73 -8.61 -8.61
N PRO A 72 20.66 -8.72 -7.27
CA PRO A 72 19.93 -7.75 -6.47
C PRO A 72 20.33 -6.31 -6.84
N PHE A 73 19.35 -5.49 -7.15
CA PHE A 73 19.50 -4.10 -7.53
C PHE A 73 18.62 -3.23 -6.66
N LYS A 74 19.19 -2.22 -6.01
CA LYS A 74 18.45 -1.23 -5.22
C LYS A 74 18.47 0.09 -5.94
N PHE A 75 17.32 0.75 -5.98
CA PHE A 75 17.21 2.08 -6.54
C PHE A 75 16.35 2.97 -5.67
N SER A 76 16.84 4.16 -5.40
CA SER A 76 16.18 5.14 -4.56
C SER A 76 15.79 6.36 -5.39
N LEU A 77 14.58 6.87 -5.13
CA LEU A 77 14.03 8.00 -5.86
C LEU A 77 13.13 8.86 -4.98
N ARG A 78 12.93 10.10 -5.39
CA ARG A 78 11.92 10.96 -4.78
C ARG A 78 10.53 10.50 -5.19
N VAL A 79 9.69 10.27 -4.20
CA VAL A 79 8.32 9.77 -4.42
C VAL A 79 7.48 10.74 -5.24
N GLU A 80 7.71 12.05 -5.06
CA GLU A 80 7.02 13.07 -5.86
C GLU A 80 7.32 12.94 -7.35
N ASP A 81 8.57 12.61 -7.73
CA ASP A 81 8.97 12.43 -9.13
C ASP A 81 8.31 11.17 -9.71
N LEU A 82 8.27 10.06 -8.95
CA LEU A 82 7.55 8.87 -9.34
C LEU A 82 6.06 9.16 -9.57
N VAL A 83 5.42 9.85 -8.62
CA VAL A 83 3.99 10.21 -8.71
C VAL A 83 3.71 11.08 -9.92
N LYS A 84 4.54 12.11 -10.18
CA LYS A 84 4.41 12.97 -11.36
C LYS A 84 4.52 12.19 -12.67
N LEU A 85 5.46 11.26 -12.73
CA LEU A 85 5.67 10.46 -13.93
C LEU A 85 4.53 9.49 -14.19
N VAL A 86 4.18 8.63 -13.21
CA VAL A 86 3.09 7.68 -13.39
C VAL A 86 1.74 8.38 -13.57
N GLY A 87 1.60 9.59 -13.04
CA GLY A 87 0.44 10.45 -13.26
C GLY A 87 0.27 10.91 -14.72
N ARG A 88 1.35 10.85 -15.55
CA ARG A 88 1.29 11.15 -16.99
C ARG A 88 0.84 9.96 -17.84
N SER A 89 0.75 8.78 -17.26
CA SER A 89 0.30 7.59 -17.97
C SER A 89 -1.24 7.52 -18.01
N ASP A 90 -1.76 6.98 -19.10
CA ASP A 90 -3.16 6.54 -19.19
C ASP A 90 -3.29 5.14 -18.60
N THR A 91 -4.48 4.74 -18.16
CA THR A 91 -4.72 3.42 -17.56
C THR A 91 -4.37 2.25 -18.49
N LYS A 92 -4.43 2.48 -19.80
CA LYS A 92 -4.10 1.50 -20.84
C LYS A 92 -2.62 1.48 -21.23
N ASP A 93 -1.81 2.37 -20.66
CA ASP A 93 -0.37 2.35 -20.94
C ASP A 93 0.27 1.11 -20.30
N SER A 94 1.04 0.37 -21.07
CA SER A 94 2.04 -0.53 -20.48
C SER A 94 3.23 0.30 -20.00
N ILE A 95 3.81 -0.11 -18.88
CA ILE A 95 4.98 0.55 -18.31
C ILE A 95 6.16 -0.42 -18.30
N GLU A 96 7.27 0.00 -18.92
CA GLU A 96 8.57 -0.66 -18.77
C GLU A 96 9.46 0.19 -17.89
N ILE A 97 10.13 -0.44 -16.94
CA ILE A 97 11.18 0.16 -16.11
C ILE A 97 12.46 -0.59 -16.36
N THR A 98 13.53 0.15 -16.65
CA THR A 98 14.83 -0.42 -16.96
C THR A 98 15.92 0.39 -16.27
N SER A 99 16.88 -0.28 -15.65
CA SER A 99 18.15 0.32 -15.29
C SER A 99 19.26 -0.32 -16.10
N THR A 100 19.98 0.50 -16.85
CA THR A 100 21.19 0.11 -17.59
C THR A 100 22.47 0.64 -16.93
N GLU A 101 22.32 1.61 -16.02
CA GLU A 101 23.36 2.28 -15.25
C GLU A 101 22.95 2.29 -13.77
N GLU A 102 23.91 2.47 -12.89
CA GLU A 102 23.65 2.42 -11.45
C GLU A 102 22.97 3.68 -10.90
N ASP A 103 23.01 4.80 -11.65
CA ASP A 103 22.55 6.11 -11.23
C ASP A 103 21.24 6.58 -11.86
N ALA A 104 20.64 5.79 -12.74
CA ALA A 104 19.41 6.15 -13.42
C ALA A 104 18.50 4.95 -13.74
N ILE A 105 17.19 5.20 -13.71
CA ILE A 105 16.18 4.32 -14.29
C ILE A 105 15.48 5.03 -15.46
N MET A 106 15.11 4.24 -16.45
CA MET A 106 14.29 4.69 -17.57
C MET A 106 12.89 4.08 -17.43
N MET A 107 11.86 4.92 -17.49
CA MET A 107 10.47 4.51 -17.57
C MET A 107 9.94 4.77 -18.98
N LYS A 108 9.38 3.74 -19.61
CA LYS A 108 8.73 3.83 -20.91
C LYS A 108 7.26 3.56 -20.78
N PHE A 109 6.45 4.44 -21.35
CA PHE A 109 5.00 4.29 -21.43
C PHE A 109 4.61 4.06 -22.88
N MET A 110 3.82 3.00 -23.13
CA MET A 110 3.43 2.60 -24.47
C MET A 110 1.93 2.37 -24.58
N ASN A 111 1.31 3.22 -25.42
CA ASN A 111 -0.09 3.08 -25.82
C ASN A 111 -0.29 3.86 -27.13
N GLY A 112 -0.12 3.18 -28.26
CA GLY A 112 -0.15 3.82 -29.59
C GLY A 112 1.12 4.62 -29.93
N TYR A 113 1.74 5.32 -28.99
CA TYR A 113 3.03 6.00 -29.13
C TYR A 113 3.89 5.80 -27.88
N LYS A 114 5.20 5.92 -28.05
CA LYS A 114 6.21 5.69 -27.01
C LYS A 114 6.60 7.00 -26.34
N ARG A 115 6.62 6.99 -25.02
CA ARG A 115 7.16 8.07 -24.17
C ARG A 115 8.25 7.49 -23.30
N GLU A 116 9.38 8.15 -23.22
CA GLU A 116 10.52 7.72 -22.41
C GLU A 116 10.93 8.85 -21.46
N PHE A 117 11.15 8.48 -20.21
CA PHE A 117 11.59 9.38 -19.16
C PHE A 117 12.75 8.72 -18.42
N THR A 118 13.82 9.50 -18.22
CA THR A 118 14.95 9.08 -17.38
C THR A 118 14.84 9.78 -16.04
N ILE A 119 14.96 9.01 -14.96
CA ILE A 119 14.97 9.51 -13.59
C ILE A 119 16.35 9.23 -13.01
N HIS A 120 17.01 10.28 -12.52
CA HIS A 120 18.23 10.12 -11.75
C HIS A 120 17.89 9.59 -10.34
N LEU A 121 18.65 8.60 -9.92
CA LEU A 121 18.53 8.02 -8.60
C LEU A 121 19.16 8.92 -7.54
N ILE A 122 18.69 8.79 -6.32
CA ILE A 122 19.29 9.44 -5.16
C ILE A 122 20.04 8.41 -4.32
N GLU A 123 20.98 8.85 -3.51
CA GLU A 123 21.61 7.98 -2.54
C GLU A 123 20.58 7.50 -1.52
N SER A 124 20.58 6.21 -1.23
CA SER A 124 19.67 5.65 -0.21
C SER A 124 20.07 6.13 1.17
N THR A 125 19.19 6.87 1.83
CA THR A 125 19.42 7.39 3.19
C THR A 125 18.87 6.48 4.29
N GLY A 126 18.13 5.41 3.94
CA GLY A 126 17.40 4.57 4.89
C GLY A 126 17.72 3.08 4.83
N GLY A 127 17.77 2.46 5.99
CA GLY A 127 17.70 1.00 6.12
C GLY A 127 16.28 0.47 5.93
N THR A 128 16.15 -0.80 5.54
CA THR A 128 14.84 -1.45 5.46
C THR A 128 14.27 -1.64 6.88
N ALA A 129 13.11 -1.08 7.16
CA ALA A 129 12.44 -1.26 8.45
C ALA A 129 12.13 -2.76 8.68
N PRO A 130 12.30 -3.29 9.91
CA PRO A 130 11.94 -4.67 10.20
C PRO A 130 10.44 -4.87 10.09
N LEU A 131 10.03 -5.99 9.48
CA LEU A 131 8.61 -6.34 9.42
C LEU A 131 8.15 -6.81 10.81
N PRO A 132 7.08 -6.24 11.37
CA PRO A 132 6.58 -6.66 12.67
C PRO A 132 6.02 -8.10 12.59
N LYS A 133 6.43 -8.95 13.53
CA LYS A 133 5.86 -10.30 13.68
C LYS A 133 4.66 -10.20 14.61
N LEU A 134 3.47 -10.15 14.02
CA LEU A 134 2.22 -10.01 14.76
C LEU A 134 1.29 -11.19 14.50
N GLU A 135 0.63 -11.63 15.56
CA GLU A 135 -0.50 -12.55 15.50
C GLU A 135 -1.77 -11.77 15.82
N PHE A 136 -2.82 -12.03 15.06
CA PHE A 136 -4.07 -11.29 15.14
C PHE A 136 -5.22 -12.20 15.52
N ASP A 137 -6.03 -11.74 16.47
CA ASP A 137 -7.23 -12.44 16.94
C ASP A 137 -8.43 -12.20 16.02
N THR A 138 -8.44 -11.08 15.31
CA THR A 138 -9.51 -10.70 14.38
C THR A 138 -8.96 -10.55 12.97
N LYS A 139 -9.71 -11.12 12.02
CA LYS A 139 -9.52 -10.95 10.57
C LYS A 139 -10.87 -10.62 9.95
N ALA A 140 -10.93 -9.51 9.23
CA ALA A 140 -12.14 -9.06 8.54
C ALA A 140 -11.82 -8.70 7.09
N THR A 141 -12.47 -9.35 6.13
CA THR A 141 -12.44 -8.96 4.73
C THR A 141 -13.67 -8.13 4.43
N LEU A 142 -13.45 -6.89 4.02
CA LEU A 142 -14.49 -5.90 3.77
C LEU A 142 -14.41 -5.40 2.32
N THR A 143 -15.53 -4.89 1.79
CA THR A 143 -15.43 -4.02 0.62
C THR A 143 -14.70 -2.74 1.03
N LYS A 144 -13.81 -2.25 0.15
CA LYS A 144 -13.07 -1.01 0.41
C LYS A 144 -14.02 0.16 0.58
N SER A 145 -15.10 0.21 -0.19
CA SER A 145 -16.11 1.27 -0.18
C SER A 145 -16.78 1.42 1.19
N ILE A 146 -17.15 0.33 1.85
CA ILE A 146 -17.77 0.42 3.18
C ILE A 146 -16.76 0.90 4.22
N PHE A 147 -15.52 0.43 4.16
CA PHE A 147 -14.49 0.87 5.08
C PHE A 147 -14.21 2.37 4.95
N GLU A 148 -14.07 2.89 3.71
CA GLU A 148 -13.93 4.33 3.44
C GLU A 148 -15.12 5.14 3.93
N LYS A 149 -16.34 4.65 3.70
CA LYS A 149 -17.57 5.31 4.15
C LYS A 149 -17.63 5.40 5.66
N VAL A 150 -17.42 4.28 6.35
CA VAL A 150 -17.41 4.23 7.83
C VAL A 150 -16.38 5.20 8.41
N LEU A 151 -15.15 5.21 7.87
CA LEU A 151 -14.12 6.13 8.33
C LEU A 151 -14.51 7.59 8.09
N SER A 152 -15.10 7.90 6.91
CA SER A 152 -15.54 9.25 6.57
C SER A 152 -16.68 9.72 7.46
N ASP A 153 -17.61 8.83 7.82
CA ASP A 153 -18.72 9.16 8.72
C ASP A 153 -18.22 9.43 10.16
N ILE A 154 -17.25 8.64 10.66
CA ILE A 154 -16.63 8.89 11.98
C ILE A 154 -15.78 10.16 11.97
N ALA A 155 -15.10 10.46 10.87
CA ALA A 155 -14.26 11.65 10.72
C ALA A 155 -15.02 12.98 10.89
N VAL A 156 -16.35 12.97 10.75
CA VAL A 156 -17.19 14.15 11.02
C VAL A 156 -17.07 14.59 12.47
N VAL A 157 -16.89 13.64 13.40
CA VAL A 157 -16.90 13.95 14.84
C VAL A 157 -15.56 13.67 15.55
N SER A 158 -14.65 12.91 14.96
CA SER A 158 -13.41 12.48 15.65
C SER A 158 -12.27 12.28 14.66
N ASP A 159 -11.06 12.56 15.10
CA ASP A 159 -9.80 12.24 14.40
C ASP A 159 -9.32 10.80 14.66
N GLN A 160 -10.04 10.07 15.51
CA GLN A 160 -9.73 8.71 15.91
C GLN A 160 -10.93 7.79 15.75
N VAL A 161 -10.67 6.56 15.35
CA VAL A 161 -11.67 5.49 15.29
C VAL A 161 -11.28 4.35 16.24
N THR A 162 -12.21 3.99 17.11
CA THR A 162 -12.12 2.74 17.89
C THR A 162 -12.84 1.64 17.10
N ILE A 163 -12.10 0.59 16.75
CA ILE A 163 -12.62 -0.59 16.08
C ILE A 163 -12.78 -1.69 17.13
N PHE A 164 -13.97 -2.26 17.22
CA PHE A 164 -14.29 -3.39 18.08
C PHE A 164 -14.84 -4.54 17.24
N ALA A 165 -14.34 -5.74 17.46
CA ALA A 165 -14.82 -6.96 16.82
C ALA A 165 -15.30 -7.96 17.86
N SER A 166 -16.48 -8.51 17.61
CA SER A 166 -17.02 -9.71 18.26
C SER A 166 -17.36 -10.75 17.21
N LYS A 167 -17.81 -11.94 17.61
CA LYS A 167 -18.08 -13.05 16.70
C LYS A 167 -19.00 -12.72 15.54
N ASP A 168 -19.96 -11.80 15.77
CA ASP A 168 -21.04 -11.54 14.82
C ASP A 168 -21.00 -10.12 14.23
N LYS A 169 -20.10 -9.25 14.68
CA LYS A 169 -20.10 -7.85 14.25
C LYS A 169 -18.76 -7.15 14.38
N LEU A 170 -18.63 -6.12 13.56
CA LEU A 170 -17.61 -5.07 13.67
C LEU A 170 -18.32 -3.77 14.07
N SER A 171 -17.80 -3.06 15.06
CA SER A 171 -18.27 -1.75 15.46
C SER A 171 -17.15 -0.73 15.34
N PHE A 172 -17.49 0.42 14.80
CA PHE A 172 -16.59 1.57 14.63
C PHE A 172 -17.19 2.74 15.41
N SER A 173 -16.39 3.40 16.22
CA SER A 173 -16.87 4.54 17.00
C SER A 173 -15.80 5.62 17.13
N GLY A 174 -16.26 6.85 17.21
CA GLY A 174 -15.43 8.02 17.48
C GLY A 174 -16.17 8.97 18.42
N LYS A 175 -15.42 9.70 19.23
CA LYS A 175 -15.93 10.66 20.20
C LYS A 175 -15.00 11.87 20.32
N SER A 176 -15.58 13.06 20.41
CA SER A 176 -14.90 14.30 20.75
C SER A 176 -15.86 15.23 21.52
N ASP A 177 -15.45 16.46 21.77
CA ASP A 177 -16.31 17.49 22.37
C ASP A 177 -17.49 17.87 21.47
N MET A 178 -17.37 17.64 20.15
CA MET A 178 -18.46 17.88 19.19
C MET A 178 -19.58 16.84 19.29
N GLY A 179 -19.27 15.64 19.74
CA GLY A 179 -20.25 14.55 19.83
C GLY A 179 -19.63 13.17 19.68
N GLN A 180 -20.47 12.21 19.31
CA GLN A 180 -20.06 10.83 19.08
C GLN A 180 -20.74 10.25 17.83
N ALA A 181 -20.04 9.35 17.15
CA ALA A 181 -20.56 8.53 16.06
C ALA A 181 -20.31 7.05 16.38
N SER A 182 -21.22 6.20 15.96
CA SER A 182 -21.09 4.75 16.09
C SER A 182 -21.75 4.08 14.89
N ILE A 183 -21.01 3.23 14.21
CA ILE A 183 -21.45 2.47 13.04
C ILE A 183 -21.19 0.99 13.35
N GLN A 184 -22.14 0.14 13.02
CA GLN A 184 -22.06 -1.29 13.23
C GLN A 184 -22.29 -2.01 11.91
N LEU A 185 -21.43 -2.97 11.60
CA LEU A 185 -21.54 -3.89 10.48
C LEU A 185 -21.76 -5.29 11.05
N GLU A 186 -22.83 -5.94 10.62
CA GLU A 186 -23.09 -7.32 10.99
C GLU A 186 -22.30 -8.27 10.10
N LYS A 187 -21.97 -9.45 10.63
CA LYS A 187 -21.22 -10.48 9.89
C LYS A 187 -21.85 -10.87 8.54
N ASN A 188 -23.17 -10.77 8.44
CA ASN A 188 -23.93 -11.16 7.25
C ASN A 188 -24.24 -9.97 6.32
N ASP A 189 -23.76 -8.77 6.62
CA ASP A 189 -23.90 -7.63 5.70
C ASP A 189 -23.15 -7.88 4.40
N ALA A 190 -23.69 -7.40 3.29
CA ALA A 190 -23.12 -7.63 1.95
C ALA A 190 -21.67 -7.10 1.80
N ASP A 191 -21.32 -6.09 2.57
CA ASP A 191 -20.00 -5.46 2.57
C ASP A 191 -18.99 -6.14 3.52
N VAL A 192 -19.44 -7.11 4.35
CA VAL A 192 -18.60 -7.94 5.21
C VAL A 192 -18.42 -9.30 4.52
N LEU A 193 -17.37 -9.44 3.72
CA LEU A 193 -17.13 -10.63 2.90
C LEU A 193 -16.66 -11.84 3.74
N ASP A 194 -15.95 -11.58 4.83
CA ASP A 194 -15.55 -12.58 5.83
C ASP A 194 -15.26 -11.91 7.17
N LEU A 195 -15.60 -12.57 8.26
CA LEU A 195 -15.29 -12.14 9.63
C LEU A 195 -14.92 -13.35 10.49
N GLN A 196 -13.68 -13.38 10.93
CA GLN A 196 -13.12 -14.40 11.81
C GLN A 196 -12.63 -13.73 13.09
N VAL A 197 -13.18 -14.13 14.23
CA VAL A 197 -12.84 -13.57 15.55
C VAL A 197 -12.49 -14.71 16.49
N GLY A 198 -11.20 -14.89 16.77
CA GLY A 198 -10.69 -15.85 17.75
C GLY A 198 -10.89 -15.35 19.18
N ALA A 199 -10.68 -14.06 19.41
CA ALA A 199 -10.99 -13.35 20.65
C ALA A 199 -11.49 -11.94 20.33
N GLU A 200 -12.39 -11.41 21.18
CA GLU A 200 -12.86 -10.03 21.06
C GLU A 200 -11.67 -9.07 21.03
N SER A 201 -11.68 -8.17 20.08
CA SER A 201 -10.57 -7.26 19.84
C SER A 201 -11.07 -5.83 19.85
N LYS A 202 -10.31 -4.94 20.53
CA LYS A 202 -10.61 -3.51 20.59
C LYS A 202 -9.34 -2.69 20.50
N ALA A 203 -9.26 -1.80 19.53
CA ALA A 203 -8.15 -0.87 19.39
C ALA A 203 -8.59 0.43 18.73
N THR A 204 -7.85 1.51 19.00
CA THR A 204 -8.13 2.86 18.49
C THR A 204 -7.01 3.28 17.55
N TYR A 205 -7.35 3.87 16.40
CA TYR A 205 -6.40 4.26 15.36
C TYR A 205 -6.67 5.68 14.86
N SER A 206 -5.67 6.31 14.25
CA SER A 206 -5.82 7.59 13.57
C SER A 206 -6.62 7.41 12.27
N ILE A 207 -7.68 8.20 12.12
CA ILE A 207 -8.55 8.18 10.93
C ILE A 207 -7.80 8.70 9.71
N ASP A 208 -7.00 9.75 9.84
CA ASP A 208 -6.27 10.35 8.72
C ASP A 208 -5.33 9.35 8.04
N TYR A 209 -4.60 8.55 8.83
CA TYR A 209 -3.76 7.47 8.29
C TYR A 209 -4.60 6.42 7.55
N LEU A 210 -5.67 5.93 8.17
CA LEU A 210 -6.53 4.91 7.56
C LEU A 210 -7.18 5.40 6.26
N ILE A 211 -7.69 6.62 6.21
CA ILE A 211 -8.27 7.24 5.00
C ILE A 211 -7.18 7.42 3.93
N GLY A 212 -6.01 7.96 4.30
CA GLY A 212 -4.90 8.17 3.38
C GLY A 212 -4.47 6.86 2.71
N ILE A 213 -4.25 5.82 3.51
CA ILE A 213 -3.87 4.48 3.06
C ILE A 213 -4.93 3.88 2.12
N THR A 214 -6.21 3.93 2.52
CA THR A 214 -7.30 3.30 1.76
C THR A 214 -7.52 3.99 0.41
N LYS A 215 -7.45 5.33 0.38
CA LYS A 215 -7.55 6.11 -0.86
C LYS A 215 -6.39 5.86 -1.83
N ALA A 216 -5.18 5.63 -1.32
CA ALA A 216 -3.99 5.45 -2.14
C ALA A 216 -4.11 4.25 -3.09
N VAL A 217 -4.73 3.15 -2.64
CA VAL A 217 -4.91 1.93 -3.43
C VAL A 217 -6.25 1.87 -4.17
N GLY A 218 -6.98 2.98 -4.19
CA GLY A 218 -8.37 3.07 -4.65
C GLY A 218 -8.66 2.67 -6.11
N GLY A 219 -7.65 2.60 -6.96
CA GLY A 219 -7.82 2.26 -8.37
C GLY A 219 -7.59 0.80 -8.72
N VAL A 220 -7.15 -0.04 -7.77
CA VAL A 220 -6.71 -1.42 -8.05
C VAL A 220 -7.28 -2.47 -7.11
N SER A 221 -7.84 -2.08 -5.97
CA SER A 221 -8.43 -3.01 -5.01
C SER A 221 -9.82 -2.58 -4.57
N ASP A 222 -10.80 -3.47 -4.75
CA ASP A 222 -12.19 -3.25 -4.31
C ASP A 222 -12.44 -3.80 -2.90
N THR A 223 -11.50 -4.57 -2.37
CA THR A 223 -11.58 -5.21 -1.05
C THR A 223 -10.31 -4.97 -0.25
N LEU A 224 -10.42 -5.09 1.05
CA LEU A 224 -9.29 -5.09 1.96
C LEU A 224 -9.44 -6.20 3.01
N LEU A 225 -8.32 -6.73 3.47
CA LEU A 225 -8.26 -7.56 4.66
C LEU A 225 -7.71 -6.70 5.81
N ALA A 226 -8.51 -6.53 6.86
CA ALA A 226 -8.10 -5.88 8.10
C ALA A 226 -7.86 -6.92 9.19
N GLU A 227 -6.69 -6.90 9.80
CA GLU A 227 -6.31 -7.80 10.88
C GLU A 227 -5.85 -7.00 12.09
N PHE A 228 -6.41 -7.28 13.26
CA PHE A 228 -6.05 -6.58 14.49
C PHE A 228 -6.33 -7.41 15.74
N SER A 229 -5.77 -6.97 16.86
CA SER A 229 -6.05 -7.45 18.20
C SER A 229 -6.14 -6.28 19.17
N THR A 230 -6.61 -6.54 20.37
CA THR A 230 -6.73 -5.51 21.41
C THR A 230 -5.40 -4.81 21.65
N LYS A 231 -5.39 -3.47 21.49
CA LYS A 231 -4.23 -2.60 21.69
C LYS A 231 -2.99 -2.96 20.87
N LYS A 232 -3.15 -3.67 19.74
CA LYS A 232 -2.05 -3.98 18.79
C LYS A 232 -2.18 -3.15 17.52
N PRO A 233 -1.11 -3.04 16.72
CA PRO A 233 -1.20 -2.45 15.39
C PRO A 233 -2.25 -3.16 14.53
N ILE A 234 -2.94 -2.41 13.69
CA ILE A 234 -3.75 -2.98 12.62
C ILE A 234 -2.89 -3.26 11.41
N ARG A 235 -3.09 -4.38 10.74
CA ARG A 235 -2.58 -4.67 9.41
C ARG A 235 -3.73 -4.57 8.41
N LEU A 236 -3.53 -3.77 7.37
CA LEU A 236 -4.42 -3.70 6.21
C LEU A 236 -3.68 -4.31 5.02
N GLU A 237 -4.30 -5.28 4.36
CA GLU A 237 -3.78 -5.87 3.12
C GLU A 237 -4.68 -5.49 1.95
N PHE A 238 -4.05 -5.02 0.86
CA PHE A 238 -4.69 -4.72 -0.40
C PHE A 238 -4.05 -5.54 -1.52
N LYS A 239 -4.88 -6.13 -2.36
CA LYS A 239 -4.42 -6.79 -3.58
C LYS A 239 -4.18 -5.73 -4.65
N LEU A 240 -2.97 -5.69 -5.20
CA LEU A 240 -2.65 -4.77 -6.31
C LEU A 240 -2.97 -5.40 -7.67
N ASN A 241 -2.95 -6.74 -7.74
CA ASN A 241 -3.39 -7.53 -8.89
C ASN A 241 -3.72 -8.97 -8.46
N ASP A 242 -4.17 -9.79 -9.43
CA ASP A 242 -4.52 -11.19 -9.20
C ASP A 242 -3.31 -12.14 -9.20
N GLN A 243 -2.12 -11.66 -9.60
CA GLN A 243 -0.89 -12.44 -9.69
C GLN A 243 -0.03 -12.38 -8.43
N GLY A 244 -0.56 -11.87 -7.33
CA GLY A 244 0.10 -11.92 -6.04
C GLY A 244 0.77 -10.63 -5.58
N ALA A 245 0.69 -9.54 -6.35
CA ALA A 245 1.13 -8.24 -5.86
C ALA A 245 0.26 -7.76 -4.70
N ARG A 246 0.90 -7.35 -3.60
CA ARG A 246 0.22 -6.96 -2.35
C ARG A 246 0.86 -5.73 -1.75
N ALA A 247 0.01 -4.92 -1.13
CA ALA A 247 0.42 -3.84 -0.24
C ALA A 247 -0.09 -4.14 1.17
N HIS A 248 0.83 -4.22 2.13
CA HIS A 248 0.51 -4.33 3.55
C HIS A 248 0.81 -3.00 4.23
N TYR A 249 -0.11 -2.53 5.02
CA TYR A 249 0.08 -1.39 5.89
C TYR A 249 -0.07 -1.81 7.33
N PHE A 250 0.82 -1.31 8.16
CA PHE A 250 0.73 -1.48 9.61
C PHE A 250 0.57 -0.10 10.23
N LEU A 251 -0.41 0.07 11.09
CA LEU A 251 -0.65 1.32 11.81
C LEU A 251 -0.70 1.03 13.31
N ALA A 252 0.15 1.70 14.07
CA ALA A 252 0.17 1.60 15.53
C ALA A 252 -1.16 2.10 16.13
N PRO A 253 -1.65 1.48 17.21
CA PRO A 253 -2.81 1.96 17.91
C PRO A 253 -2.50 3.27 18.64
N ARG A 254 -3.51 4.10 18.82
CA ARG A 254 -3.45 5.21 19.77
C ARG A 254 -3.50 4.65 21.19
N VAL A 255 -2.66 5.14 22.07
CA VAL A 255 -2.72 4.83 23.49
C VAL A 255 -3.85 5.71 24.05
N SER A 256 -4.95 5.08 24.48
CA SER A 256 -5.98 5.75 25.26
C SER A 256 -5.52 5.73 26.70
N ASP A 257 -5.40 6.88 27.32
CA ASP A 257 -5.23 7.01 28.77
C ASP A 257 -6.45 6.48 29.51
#